data_783bde7a7d2e0d900aa8617c4c30fcc7
#
_entry.id   783bde7a7d2e0d900aa8617c4c30fcc7
#
_cell.length_a   1.000
_cell.length_b   1.000
_cell.length_c   1.000
_cell.angle_alpha   90.00
_cell.angle_beta   90.00
_cell.angle_gamma   90.00
#
_symmetry.space_group_name_H-M   'P 1'
#
loop_
_entity.id
_entity.type
_entity.pdbx_description
1 polymer ?
#
loop_
_entity_poly.entity_id
_entity_poly.type
_entity_poly.pdbx_seq_one_letter_code
_entity_poly.pdbx_strand_id
1 'polypeptide(L)'
;MKIIYSKTTYRNAVYRALISILIGIVLIIWPHVALKTIVIVIGALFLLTGMMAFIMSYRQQQAAQRSDGLLSLNGIGSIILGILLVSIPLFFTTVLMIILGCILILAAIAHLATLAAARQFGPIAAIHYFYPIIILLAGLIVIFKPWVSAE
;
A
#
# COMPACT_ATOMS: atom_id res chain seq x y z
N MET A 1 9.83 42.13 -8.74
CA MET A 1 9.34 40.96 -8.03
C MET A 1 10.55 40.04 -7.73
N LYS A 2 11.12 40.13 -6.52
CA LYS A 2 12.34 39.37 -6.14
C LYS A 2 11.92 37.98 -5.73
N ILE A 3 12.28 36.99 -6.53
CA ILE A 3 12.12 35.57 -6.18
C ILE A 3 13.19 35.24 -5.14
N ILE A 4 12.82 35.26 -3.88
CA ILE A 4 13.66 34.80 -2.77
C ILE A 4 13.61 33.27 -2.79
N TYR A 5 14.47 32.62 -3.60
CA TYR A 5 14.71 31.19 -3.46
C TYR A 5 15.50 30.96 -2.18
N SER A 6 14.78 30.56 -1.14
CA SER A 6 15.37 30.21 0.14
C SER A 6 16.30 29.00 -0.03
N LYS A 7 17.59 29.22 0.17
CA LYS A 7 18.67 28.21 0.13
C LYS A 7 18.40 27.03 1.09
N THR A 8 17.52 27.21 2.05
CA THR A 8 17.11 26.20 3.03
C THR A 8 16.21 25.12 2.40
N THR A 9 15.44 25.45 1.36
CA THR A 9 14.51 24.52 0.70
C THR A 9 15.26 23.45 -0.09
N TYR A 10 16.36 23.79 -0.75
CA TYR A 10 17.15 22.82 -1.54
C TYR A 10 17.86 21.79 -0.66
N ARG A 11 18.39 22.20 0.49
CA ARG A 11 19.06 21.30 1.43
C ARG A 11 18.10 20.26 1.98
N ASN A 12 16.90 20.67 2.33
CA ASN A 12 15.84 19.76 2.80
C ASN A 12 15.34 18.85 1.68
N ALA A 13 15.29 19.32 0.43
CA ALA A 13 14.91 18.50 -0.72
C ALA A 13 15.95 17.40 -1.00
N VAL A 14 17.25 17.72 -0.91
CA VAL A 14 18.31 16.73 -1.10
C VAL A 14 18.29 15.65 -0.01
N TYR A 15 18.11 16.03 1.26
CA TYR A 15 17.98 15.05 2.35
C TYR A 15 16.77 14.15 2.15
N ARG A 16 15.63 14.70 1.76
CA ARG A 16 14.42 13.91 1.48
C ARG A 16 14.63 12.96 0.31
N ALA A 17 15.29 13.41 -0.76
CA ALA A 17 15.62 12.56 -1.90
C ALA A 17 16.57 11.42 -1.53
N LEU A 18 17.63 11.70 -0.75
CA LEU A 18 18.57 10.70 -0.29
C LEU A 18 17.88 9.65 0.60
N ILE A 19 17.04 10.08 1.54
CA ILE A 19 16.27 9.17 2.40
C ILE A 19 15.32 8.32 1.56
N SER A 20 14.63 8.90 0.59
CA SER A 20 13.73 8.16 -0.31
C SER A 20 14.46 7.11 -1.15
N ILE A 21 15.64 7.45 -1.66
CA ILE A 21 16.49 6.51 -2.41
C ILE A 21 16.94 5.37 -1.50
N LEU A 22 17.39 5.69 -0.29
CA LEU A 22 17.85 4.69 0.68
C LEU A 22 16.72 3.73 1.09
N ILE A 23 15.54 4.25 1.37
CA ILE A 23 14.34 3.44 1.63
C ILE A 23 14.00 2.58 0.42
N GLY A 24 14.05 3.14 -0.80
CA GLY A 24 13.79 2.40 -2.03
C GLY A 24 14.76 1.23 -2.24
N ILE A 25 16.04 1.43 -1.97
CA ILE A 25 17.07 0.38 -2.06
C ILE A 25 16.79 -0.73 -1.04
N VAL A 26 16.47 -0.39 0.22
CA VAL A 26 16.13 -1.38 1.26
C VAL A 26 14.90 -2.18 0.87
N LEU A 27 13.87 -1.54 0.32
CA LEU A 27 12.65 -2.20 -0.16
C LEU A 27 12.91 -3.16 -1.34
N ILE A 28 13.88 -2.86 -2.18
CA ILE A 28 14.27 -3.73 -3.31
C ILE A 28 15.04 -4.95 -2.82
N ILE A 29 15.94 -4.76 -1.84
CA ILE A 29 16.80 -5.84 -1.31
C ILE A 29 15.98 -6.82 -0.46
N TRP A 30 15.08 -6.30 0.42
CA TRP A 30 14.27 -7.12 1.33
C TRP A 30 12.77 -6.83 1.23
N PRO A 31 12.13 -7.10 0.10
CA PRO A 31 10.72 -6.79 -0.09
C PRO A 31 9.80 -7.54 0.89
N HIS A 32 10.14 -8.78 1.26
CA HIS A 32 9.34 -9.59 2.18
C HIS A 32 9.31 -9.03 3.59
N VAL A 33 10.47 -8.55 4.09
CA VAL A 33 10.58 -7.96 5.43
C VAL A 33 9.76 -6.67 5.48
N ALA A 34 9.87 -5.84 4.45
CA ALA A 34 9.14 -4.59 4.38
C ALA A 34 7.61 -4.80 4.36
N LEU A 35 7.11 -5.70 3.51
CA LEU A 35 5.69 -6.00 3.42
C LEU A 35 5.16 -6.65 4.70
N LYS A 36 5.88 -7.62 5.27
CA LYS A 36 5.53 -8.24 6.55
C LYS A 36 5.44 -7.19 7.67
N THR A 37 6.42 -6.28 7.74
CA THR A 37 6.43 -5.21 8.75
C THR A 37 5.23 -4.28 8.59
N ILE A 38 4.90 -3.88 7.35
CA ILE A 38 3.73 -3.04 7.07
C ILE A 38 2.44 -3.73 7.52
N VAL A 39 2.27 -5.02 7.22
CA VAL A 39 1.07 -5.78 7.63
C VAL A 39 0.96 -5.83 9.16
N ILE A 40 2.07 -6.08 9.87
CA ILE A 40 2.10 -6.10 11.33
C ILE A 40 1.77 -4.73 11.91
N VAL A 41 2.33 -3.65 11.36
CA VAL A 41 2.05 -2.27 11.81
C VAL A 41 0.58 -1.92 11.60
N ILE A 42 0.01 -2.26 10.44
CA ILE A 42 -1.41 -2.08 10.18
C ILE A 42 -2.26 -2.90 11.16
N GLY A 43 -1.90 -4.16 11.41
CA GLY A 43 -2.57 -5.01 12.39
C GLY A 43 -2.54 -4.43 13.79
N ALA A 44 -1.40 -3.89 14.22
CA ALA A 44 -1.25 -3.22 15.51
C ALA A 44 -2.12 -1.95 15.61
N LEU A 45 -2.21 -1.17 14.54
CA LEU A 45 -3.11 -0.01 14.49
C LEU A 45 -4.58 -0.43 14.58
N PHE A 46 -4.99 -1.52 13.91
CA PHE A 46 -6.34 -2.06 14.05
C PHE A 46 -6.63 -2.54 15.46
N LEU A 47 -5.66 -3.17 16.14
CA LEU A 47 -5.79 -3.55 17.55
C LEU A 47 -5.99 -2.32 18.45
N LEU A 48 -5.16 -1.29 18.28
CA LEU A 48 -5.25 -0.08 19.09
C LEU A 48 -6.58 0.65 18.87
N THR A 49 -6.99 0.85 17.62
CA THR A 49 -8.26 1.52 17.29
C THR A 49 -9.46 0.70 17.75
N GLY A 50 -9.41 -0.63 17.58
CA GLY A 50 -10.44 -1.54 18.05
C GLY A 50 -10.59 -1.52 19.57
N MET A 51 -9.48 -1.51 20.31
CA MET A 51 -9.47 -1.42 21.76
C MET A 51 -10.02 -0.08 22.26
N MET A 52 -9.63 1.04 21.60
CA MET A 52 -10.20 2.34 21.91
C MET A 52 -11.71 2.40 21.63
N ALA A 53 -12.15 1.89 20.49
CA ALA A 53 -13.58 1.83 20.14
C ALA A 53 -14.36 0.99 21.12
N PHE A 54 -13.82 -0.15 21.58
CA PHE A 54 -14.44 -0.99 22.59
C PHE A 54 -14.58 -0.29 23.94
N ILE A 55 -13.52 0.38 24.40
CA ILE A 55 -13.54 1.14 25.67
C ILE A 55 -14.54 2.29 25.59
N MET A 56 -14.57 3.03 24.47
CA MET A 56 -15.53 4.10 24.28
C MET A 56 -16.96 3.62 24.25
N SER A 57 -17.22 2.53 23.56
CA SER A 57 -18.55 1.90 23.48
C SER A 57 -19.03 1.46 24.87
N TYR A 58 -18.14 0.90 25.70
CA TYR A 58 -18.46 0.48 27.06
C TYR A 58 -18.80 1.69 27.98
N ARG A 59 -18.07 2.79 27.83
CA ARG A 59 -18.35 4.01 28.57
C ARG A 59 -19.65 4.69 28.16
N GLN A 60 -19.97 4.68 26.86
CA GLN A 60 -21.22 5.28 26.36
C GLN A 60 -22.45 4.46 26.74
N GLN A 61 -22.36 3.15 26.82
CA GLN A 61 -23.46 2.31 27.33
C GLN A 61 -23.82 2.60 28.78
N GLN A 62 -22.86 3.05 29.60
CA GLN A 62 -23.14 3.47 30.98
C GLN A 62 -23.77 4.87 31.08
N ALA A 63 -23.53 5.72 30.08
CA ALA A 63 -23.99 7.13 30.13
C ALA A 63 -25.31 7.39 29.37
N ALA A 64 -25.62 6.59 28.36
CA ALA A 64 -26.82 6.73 27.55
C ALA A 64 -27.50 5.34 27.43
N GLN A 65 -28.74 5.23 27.88
CA GLN A 65 -29.61 4.02 27.76
C GLN A 65 -29.91 3.60 26.31
N ARG A 66 -29.04 3.91 25.35
CA ARG A 66 -29.12 3.50 23.95
C ARG A 66 -27.94 2.64 23.61
N SER A 67 -28.17 1.36 23.45
CA SER A 67 -27.21 0.41 22.91
C SER A 67 -27.16 0.59 21.38
N ASP A 68 -26.28 1.44 20.89
CA ASP A 68 -25.90 1.41 19.48
C ASP A 68 -25.00 0.19 19.26
N GLY A 69 -25.64 -0.98 19.06
CA GLY A 69 -24.96 -2.26 18.86
C GLY A 69 -23.96 -2.25 17.71
N LEU A 70 -24.10 -1.32 16.75
CA LEU A 70 -23.21 -1.15 15.60
C LEU A 70 -21.81 -0.66 16.00
N LEU A 71 -21.68 0.21 17.01
CA LEU A 71 -20.39 0.71 17.50
C LEU A 71 -19.59 -0.40 18.22
N SER A 72 -20.28 -1.26 18.98
CA SER A 72 -19.66 -2.41 19.63
C SER A 72 -19.21 -3.46 18.62
N LEU A 73 -19.97 -3.68 17.56
CA LEU A 73 -19.64 -4.63 16.48
C LEU A 73 -18.41 -4.18 15.70
N ASN A 74 -18.26 -2.87 15.40
CA ASN A 74 -17.09 -2.30 14.73
C ASN A 74 -15.82 -2.44 15.58
N GLY A 75 -15.89 -2.24 16.89
CA GLY A 75 -14.74 -2.42 17.79
C GLY A 75 -14.25 -3.87 17.83
N ILE A 76 -15.17 -4.83 17.97
CA ILE A 76 -14.85 -6.26 17.98
C ILE A 76 -14.27 -6.71 16.63
N GLY A 77 -14.87 -6.28 15.51
CA GLY A 77 -14.38 -6.59 14.16
C GLY A 77 -12.94 -6.09 13.93
N SER A 78 -12.62 -4.86 14.37
CA SER A 78 -11.27 -4.31 14.28
C SER A 78 -10.25 -5.08 15.13
N ILE A 79 -10.64 -5.53 16.32
CA ILE A 79 -9.76 -6.35 17.18
C ILE A 79 -9.48 -7.70 16.53
N ILE A 80 -10.51 -8.39 16.05
CA ILE A 80 -10.36 -9.70 15.40
C ILE A 80 -9.45 -9.56 14.16
N LEU A 81 -9.69 -8.57 13.33
CA LEU A 81 -8.90 -8.32 12.14
C LEU A 81 -7.45 -7.97 12.49
N GLY A 82 -7.24 -7.15 13.51
CA GLY A 82 -5.90 -6.82 14.01
C GLY A 82 -5.14 -8.05 14.52
N ILE A 83 -5.79 -8.93 15.30
CA ILE A 83 -5.20 -10.19 15.77
C ILE A 83 -4.84 -11.08 14.57
N LEU A 84 -5.73 -11.22 13.59
CA LEU A 84 -5.49 -12.01 12.38
C LEU A 84 -4.28 -11.50 11.59
N LEU A 85 -4.17 -10.18 11.37
CA LEU A 85 -3.04 -9.59 10.64
C LEU A 85 -1.70 -9.81 11.36
N VAL A 86 -1.70 -9.74 12.69
CA VAL A 86 -0.48 -9.94 13.48
C VAL A 86 -0.12 -11.42 13.60
N SER A 87 -1.13 -12.31 13.71
CA SER A 87 -0.90 -13.76 13.89
C SER A 87 -0.47 -14.45 12.60
N ILE A 88 -1.03 -14.05 11.44
CA ILE A 88 -0.76 -14.70 10.15
C ILE A 88 -0.36 -13.65 9.10
N PRO A 89 0.72 -12.90 9.32
CA PRO A 89 1.10 -11.79 8.43
C PRO A 89 1.48 -12.26 7.03
N LEU A 90 2.05 -13.47 6.88
CA LEU A 90 2.44 -14.03 5.60
C LEU A 90 1.26 -14.25 4.66
N PHE A 91 0.13 -14.74 5.17
CA PHE A 91 -1.08 -14.92 4.37
C PHE A 91 -1.55 -13.59 3.79
N PHE A 92 -1.66 -12.56 4.64
CA PHE A 92 -2.09 -11.23 4.21
C PHE A 92 -1.09 -10.59 3.25
N THR A 93 0.21 -10.77 3.48
CA THR A 93 1.25 -10.30 2.57
C THR A 93 1.12 -10.95 1.19
N THR A 94 0.86 -12.25 1.13
CA THR A 94 0.65 -12.99 -0.13
C THR A 94 -0.60 -12.48 -0.86
N VAL A 95 -1.71 -12.32 -0.17
CA VAL A 95 -2.95 -11.77 -0.75
C VAL A 95 -2.72 -10.36 -1.29
N LEU A 96 -2.06 -9.50 -0.53
CA LEU A 96 -1.72 -8.13 -0.98
C LEU A 96 -0.81 -8.14 -2.21
N MET A 97 0.17 -9.03 -2.29
CA MET A 97 1.03 -9.18 -3.47
C MET A 97 0.24 -9.58 -4.71
N ILE A 98 -0.68 -10.53 -4.58
CA ILE A 98 -1.54 -10.97 -5.69
C ILE A 98 -2.42 -9.80 -6.16
N ILE A 99 -3.07 -9.10 -5.24
CA ILE A 99 -3.89 -7.93 -5.57
C ILE A 99 -3.05 -6.85 -6.26
N LEU A 100 -1.87 -6.53 -5.73
CA LEU A 100 -0.97 -5.55 -6.32
C LEU A 100 -0.53 -5.96 -7.73
N GLY A 101 -0.16 -7.22 -7.92
CA GLY A 101 0.22 -7.76 -9.24
C GLY A 101 -0.94 -7.65 -10.24
N CYS A 102 -2.17 -8.00 -9.84
CA CYS A 102 -3.35 -7.83 -10.68
C CYS A 102 -3.59 -6.36 -11.06
N ILE A 103 -3.47 -5.43 -10.10
CA ILE A 103 -3.61 -4.00 -10.36
C ILE A 103 -2.54 -3.51 -11.34
N LEU A 104 -1.28 -3.94 -11.19
CA LEU A 104 -0.20 -3.59 -12.11
C LEU A 104 -0.46 -4.09 -13.53
N ILE A 105 -0.95 -5.33 -13.69
CA ILE A 105 -1.30 -5.87 -15.01
C ILE A 105 -2.45 -5.08 -15.63
N LEU A 106 -3.50 -4.79 -14.88
CA LEU A 106 -4.62 -3.97 -15.36
C LEU A 106 -4.16 -2.57 -15.76
N ALA A 107 -3.29 -1.94 -14.96
CA ALA A 107 -2.71 -0.65 -15.28
C ALA A 107 -1.86 -0.69 -16.56
N ALA A 108 -1.04 -1.73 -16.75
CA ALA A 108 -0.25 -1.92 -17.96
C ALA A 108 -1.15 -2.06 -19.20
N ILE A 109 -2.21 -2.86 -19.12
CA ILE A 109 -3.18 -3.03 -20.21
C ILE A 109 -3.88 -1.71 -20.51
N ALA A 110 -4.33 -0.97 -19.50
CA ALA A 110 -4.95 0.33 -19.67
C ALA A 110 -4.01 1.34 -20.35
N HIS A 111 -2.73 1.38 -19.96
CA HIS A 111 -1.73 2.21 -20.62
C HIS A 111 -1.48 1.80 -22.07
N LEU A 112 -1.42 0.51 -22.38
CA LEU A 112 -1.30 0.03 -23.75
C LEU A 112 -2.53 0.42 -24.60
N ALA A 113 -3.72 0.31 -24.04
CA ALA A 113 -4.96 0.71 -24.72
C ALA A 113 -4.98 2.21 -25.03
N THR A 114 -4.56 3.06 -24.07
CA THR A 114 -4.46 4.52 -24.30
C THR A 114 -3.42 4.86 -25.35
N LEU A 115 -2.26 4.19 -25.38
CA LEU A 115 -1.27 4.36 -26.43
C LEU A 115 -1.79 3.92 -27.80
N ALA A 116 -2.52 2.80 -27.87
CA ALA A 116 -3.15 2.32 -29.12
C ALA A 116 -4.16 3.33 -29.66
N ALA A 117 -4.98 3.91 -28.77
CA ALA A 117 -5.92 4.97 -29.16
C ALA A 117 -5.20 6.26 -29.61
N ALA A 118 -4.12 6.64 -28.95
CA ALA A 118 -3.36 7.83 -29.30
C ALA A 118 -2.63 7.72 -30.66
N ARG A 119 -2.34 6.51 -31.14
CA ARG A 119 -1.78 6.27 -32.49
C ARG A 119 -2.64 6.85 -33.62
N GLN A 120 -3.95 6.98 -33.41
CA GLN A 120 -4.85 7.54 -34.41
C GLN A 120 -4.60 9.05 -34.65
N PHE A 121 -3.96 9.74 -33.72
CA PHE A 121 -3.71 11.18 -33.77
C PHE A 121 -2.29 11.56 -34.24
N GLY A 122 -1.37 10.57 -34.38
CA GLY A 122 -0.02 10.81 -34.85
C GLY A 122 0.99 9.70 -34.54
N PRO A 123 2.20 9.76 -35.09
CA PRO A 123 3.24 8.76 -34.82
C PRO A 123 3.75 8.90 -33.38
N ILE A 124 3.57 7.83 -32.59
CA ILE A 124 4.07 7.77 -31.23
C ILE A 124 5.46 7.11 -31.26
N ALA A 125 6.46 7.73 -30.62
CA ALA A 125 7.79 7.19 -30.50
C ALA A 125 7.76 5.84 -29.72
N ALA A 126 8.51 4.86 -30.20
CA ALA A 126 8.58 3.51 -29.62
C ALA A 126 8.95 3.50 -28.13
N ILE A 127 9.64 4.53 -27.65
CA ILE A 127 10.04 4.66 -26.24
C ILE A 127 8.84 4.70 -25.28
N HIS A 128 7.66 5.15 -25.72
CA HIS A 128 6.46 5.20 -24.87
C HIS A 128 5.86 3.82 -24.60
N TYR A 129 6.16 2.82 -25.42
CA TYR A 129 5.73 1.43 -25.18
C TYR A 129 6.61 0.73 -24.14
N PHE A 130 7.82 1.24 -23.89
CA PHE A 130 8.75 0.64 -22.93
C PHE A 130 8.20 0.69 -21.50
N TYR A 131 7.56 1.78 -21.11
CA TYR A 131 6.98 1.97 -19.77
C TYR A 131 5.89 0.95 -19.42
N PRO A 132 4.80 0.78 -20.21
CA PRO A 132 3.77 -0.22 -19.89
C PRO A 132 4.26 -1.66 -19.97
N ILE A 133 5.26 -1.96 -20.82
CA ILE A 133 5.86 -3.29 -20.86
C ILE A 133 6.60 -3.61 -19.56
N ILE A 134 7.36 -2.66 -19.02
CA ILE A 134 8.04 -2.84 -17.73
C ILE A 134 7.01 -3.06 -16.61
N ILE A 135 5.91 -2.30 -16.57
CA ILE A 135 4.86 -2.47 -15.57
C ILE A 135 4.21 -3.84 -15.68
N LEU A 136 3.96 -4.31 -16.90
CA LEU A 136 3.39 -5.62 -17.15
C LEU A 136 4.30 -6.74 -16.66
N LEU A 137 5.60 -6.65 -16.99
CA LEU A 137 6.60 -7.62 -16.51
C LEU A 137 6.72 -7.58 -14.98
N ALA A 138 6.72 -6.40 -14.38
CA ALA A 138 6.76 -6.25 -12.93
C ALA A 138 5.53 -6.88 -12.26
N GLY A 139 4.32 -6.64 -12.79
CA GLY A 139 3.09 -7.25 -12.30
C GLY A 139 3.11 -8.78 -12.38
N LEU A 140 3.63 -9.32 -13.48
CA LEU A 140 3.78 -10.76 -13.69
C LEU A 140 4.75 -11.36 -12.66
N ILE A 141 5.93 -10.74 -12.48
CA ILE A 141 6.92 -11.19 -11.49
C ILE A 141 6.35 -11.17 -10.08
N VAL A 142 5.58 -10.13 -9.72
CA VAL A 142 4.97 -9.99 -8.39
C VAL A 142 3.95 -11.12 -8.14
N ILE A 143 3.17 -11.54 -9.14
CA ILE A 143 2.21 -12.64 -9.00
C ILE A 143 2.91 -13.99 -8.88
N PHE A 144 4.01 -14.22 -9.62
CA PHE A 144 4.72 -15.49 -9.56
C PHE A 144 5.60 -15.66 -8.31
N LYS A 145 6.05 -14.56 -7.70
CA LYS A 145 6.96 -14.59 -6.56
C LYS A 145 6.38 -15.21 -5.26
N PRO A 146 5.09 -15.11 -4.91
CA PRO A 146 4.56 -15.76 -3.71
C PRO A 146 4.67 -17.28 -3.74
N TRP A 147 4.72 -17.90 -4.91
CA TRP A 147 4.86 -19.35 -5.05
C TRP A 147 6.28 -19.87 -4.77
N VAL A 148 7.30 -19.02 -4.94
CA VAL A 148 8.71 -19.35 -4.71
C VAL A 148 9.12 -19.15 -3.25
N SER A 149 8.38 -18.36 -2.48
CA SER A 149 8.70 -18.04 -1.08
C SER A 149 7.95 -18.91 -0.06
N ALA A 150 7.25 -19.96 -0.52
CA ALA A 150 6.49 -20.88 0.33
C ALA A 150 7.32 -22.11 0.78
N GLU A 151 8.58 -22.21 0.36
CA GLU A 151 9.59 -23.13 0.88
C GLU A 151 10.53 -22.38 1.82
#